data_5151369565d1448f7c2d54125ba98210
#
_entry.id   5151369565d1448f7c2d54125ba98210
#
_cell.length_a   1.000
_cell.length_b   1.000
_cell.length_c   1.000
_cell.angle_alpha   90.00
_cell.angle_beta   90.00
_cell.angle_gamma   90.00
#
_symmetry.space_group_name_H-M   'P 1'
#
loop_
_entity.id
_entity.type
_entity.pdbx_description
1 polymer ?
#
loop_
_entity_poly.entity_id
_entity_poly.type
_entity_poly.pdbx_seq_one_letter_code
_entity_poly.pdbx_strand_id
1 'polypeptide(L)'
;MHLRPVIIFALFFFAGAVSGQTDRWQQRIYYKMEVDFDVKSHRFEGSQRVVYQNNSPEALDKVFYHLYFNAFQPNSMMDVRSRTIADPDSRVRDRIFYLKDNEIGYHKIKSLKQNGEPLTFEVVGTILEVTLNETIMPGSS
;
A
#
# COMPACT_ATOMS: atom_id res chain seq x y z
N MET A 1 62.31 13.02 4.44
CA MET A 1 60.99 12.95 5.13
C MET A 1 59.88 13.13 4.08
N HIS A 2 59.50 12.00 3.39
CA HIS A 2 58.62 11.99 2.19
C HIS A 2 57.32 11.17 2.40
N LEU A 3 56.72 11.26 3.58
CA LEU A 3 55.51 10.50 3.91
C LEU A 3 54.20 11.16 3.43
N ARG A 4 54.21 12.45 3.05
CA ARG A 4 53.04 13.23 2.70
C ARG A 4 52.36 12.82 1.38
N PRO A 5 53.06 12.53 0.26
CA PRO A 5 52.38 12.16 -0.98
C PRO A 5 51.79 10.75 -0.96
N VAL A 6 52.35 9.82 -0.18
CA VAL A 6 51.84 8.42 -0.09
C VAL A 6 50.51 8.38 0.65
N ILE A 7 50.32 9.20 1.67
CA ILE A 7 49.04 9.26 2.43
C ILE A 7 47.93 9.86 1.59
N ILE A 8 48.21 10.86 0.76
CA ILE A 8 47.25 11.49 -0.14
C ILE A 8 46.80 10.47 -1.24
N PHE A 9 47.74 9.68 -1.76
CA PHE A 9 47.43 8.66 -2.76
C PHE A 9 46.61 7.51 -2.18
N ALA A 10 46.85 7.10 -0.93
CA ALA A 10 46.07 6.07 -0.23
C ALA A 10 44.64 6.55 0.08
N LEU A 11 44.43 7.84 0.39
CA LEU A 11 43.12 8.43 0.61
C LEU A 11 42.28 8.48 -0.70
N PHE A 12 42.89 8.68 -1.86
CA PHE A 12 42.23 8.65 -3.16
C PHE A 12 41.80 7.24 -3.56
N PHE A 13 42.54 6.21 -3.15
CA PHE A 13 42.17 4.82 -3.46
C PHE A 13 40.98 4.34 -2.61
N PHE A 14 40.77 4.90 -1.42
CA PHE A 14 39.62 4.56 -0.58
C PHE A 14 38.30 5.26 -1.00
N ALA A 15 38.38 6.37 -1.70
CA ALA A 15 37.20 7.11 -2.18
C ALA A 15 36.47 6.41 -3.34
N GLY A 16 37.09 5.46 -4.01
CA GLY A 16 36.51 4.71 -5.14
C GLY A 16 35.63 3.50 -4.76
N ALA A 17 35.57 3.14 -3.47
CA ALA A 17 34.85 1.93 -3.01
C ALA A 17 33.46 2.19 -2.42
N VAL A 18 32.93 3.41 -2.53
CA VAL A 18 31.53 3.67 -2.18
C VAL A 18 30.67 3.32 -3.41
N SER A 19 30.50 2.02 -3.64
CA SER A 19 29.45 1.54 -4.50
C SER A 19 28.12 1.88 -3.81
N GLY A 20 27.43 2.93 -4.25
CA GLY A 20 26.06 3.17 -3.84
C GLY A 20 25.27 1.89 -4.06
N GLN A 21 24.48 1.47 -3.08
CA GLN A 21 23.62 0.30 -3.19
C GLN A 21 22.76 0.43 -4.45
N THR A 22 23.10 -0.33 -5.50
CA THR A 22 22.31 -0.45 -6.73
C THR A 22 21.09 -1.36 -6.56
N ASP A 23 20.86 -1.86 -5.34
CA ASP A 23 19.87 -2.90 -5.04
C ASP A 23 18.54 -2.32 -4.52
N ARG A 24 18.17 -1.13 -5.02
CA ARG A 24 16.85 -0.54 -4.73
C ARG A 24 15.88 -0.87 -5.87
N TRP A 25 15.09 -1.90 -5.66
CA TRP A 25 13.96 -2.19 -6.53
C TRP A 25 12.69 -1.48 -6.03
N GLN A 26 11.80 -1.13 -6.94
CA GLN A 26 10.46 -0.65 -6.66
C GLN A 26 9.48 -1.42 -7.52
N GLN A 27 8.39 -1.86 -6.92
CA GLN A 27 7.30 -2.47 -7.65
C GLN A 27 6.67 -1.46 -8.61
N ARG A 28 6.19 -1.92 -9.76
CA ARG A 28 5.49 -1.09 -10.72
C ARG A 28 4.06 -1.58 -10.87
N ILE A 29 3.13 -0.65 -10.79
CA ILE A 29 1.71 -0.96 -10.85
C ILE A 29 1.06 -0.03 -11.87
N TYR A 30 0.27 -0.62 -12.78
CA TYR A 30 -0.56 0.11 -13.73
C TYR A 30 -2.02 -0.13 -13.38
N TYR A 31 -2.78 0.95 -13.29
CA TYR A 31 -4.20 0.94 -13.01
C TYR A 31 -4.99 1.41 -14.21
N LYS A 32 -6.06 0.68 -14.55
CA LYS A 32 -7.17 1.18 -15.36
C LYS A 32 -8.42 1.10 -14.49
N MET A 33 -9.06 2.23 -14.25
CA MET A 33 -10.21 2.34 -13.37
C MET A 33 -11.38 2.95 -14.14
N GLU A 34 -12.57 2.42 -13.85
CA GLU A 34 -13.85 2.98 -14.28
C GLU A 34 -14.71 3.13 -13.04
N VAL A 35 -15.15 4.37 -12.78
CA VAL A 35 -15.88 4.71 -11.55
C VAL A 35 -17.11 5.49 -11.90
N ASP A 36 -18.26 5.04 -11.40
CA ASP A 36 -19.54 5.73 -11.44
C ASP A 36 -19.84 6.29 -10.04
N PHE A 37 -20.05 7.60 -9.96
CA PHE A 37 -20.22 8.31 -8.70
C PHE A 37 -21.59 8.94 -8.58
N ASP A 38 -22.38 8.49 -7.60
CA ASP A 38 -23.66 9.12 -7.26
C ASP A 38 -23.47 10.25 -6.24
N VAL A 39 -23.56 11.48 -6.73
CA VAL A 39 -23.40 12.69 -5.92
C VAL A 39 -24.50 12.83 -4.87
N LYS A 40 -25.70 12.28 -5.09
CA LYS A 40 -26.83 12.41 -4.17
C LYS A 40 -26.69 11.51 -2.95
N SER A 41 -26.29 10.27 -3.17
CA SER A 41 -26.08 9.30 -2.10
C SER A 41 -24.64 9.32 -1.55
N HIS A 42 -23.71 10.07 -2.16
CA HIS A 42 -22.27 10.08 -1.87
C HIS A 42 -21.64 8.68 -1.97
N ARG A 43 -22.12 7.88 -2.91
CA ARG A 43 -21.62 6.53 -3.15
C ARG A 43 -21.01 6.40 -4.52
N PHE A 44 -20.13 5.46 -4.66
CA PHE A 44 -19.57 5.10 -5.95
C PHE A 44 -19.54 3.59 -6.14
N GLU A 45 -19.64 3.17 -7.37
CA GLU A 45 -19.33 1.82 -7.83
C GLU A 45 -18.24 1.92 -8.87
N GLY A 46 -17.38 0.90 -8.94
CA GLY A 46 -16.32 0.93 -9.92
C GLY A 46 -15.68 -0.43 -10.13
N SER A 47 -14.95 -0.51 -11.22
CA SER A 47 -14.07 -1.61 -11.54
C SER A 47 -12.66 -1.10 -11.77
N GLN A 48 -11.66 -1.93 -11.44
CA GLN A 48 -10.29 -1.65 -11.76
C GLN A 48 -9.59 -2.89 -12.32
N ARG A 49 -8.75 -2.66 -13.29
CA ARG A 49 -7.75 -3.62 -13.74
C ARG A 49 -6.38 -3.16 -13.26
N VAL A 50 -5.67 -4.06 -12.61
CA VAL A 50 -4.32 -3.82 -12.09
C VAL A 50 -3.35 -4.73 -12.82
N VAL A 51 -2.27 -4.15 -13.36
CA VAL A 51 -1.12 -4.92 -13.84
C VAL A 51 0.01 -4.66 -12.85
N TYR A 52 0.39 -5.69 -12.13
CA TYR A 52 1.40 -5.63 -11.10
C TYR A 52 2.70 -6.24 -11.62
N GLN A 53 3.74 -5.44 -11.78
CA GLN A 53 5.06 -5.93 -12.19
C GLN A 53 5.95 -6.12 -10.97
N ASN A 54 6.39 -7.35 -10.76
CA ASN A 54 7.28 -7.70 -9.67
C ASN A 54 8.73 -7.41 -10.03
N ASN A 55 9.25 -6.30 -9.54
CA ASN A 55 10.66 -5.92 -9.70
C ASN A 55 11.53 -6.37 -8.52
N SER A 56 10.96 -7.09 -7.52
CA SER A 56 11.74 -7.64 -6.42
C SER A 56 12.49 -8.90 -6.83
N PRO A 57 13.53 -9.30 -6.10
CA PRO A 57 14.21 -10.57 -6.31
C PRO A 57 13.40 -11.78 -5.83
N GLU A 58 12.28 -11.56 -5.15
CA GLU A 58 11.45 -12.61 -4.57
C GLU A 58 10.15 -12.79 -5.34
N ALA A 59 9.65 -14.02 -5.37
CA ALA A 59 8.36 -14.34 -5.92
C ALA A 59 7.23 -13.91 -4.97
N LEU A 60 6.10 -13.45 -5.50
CA LEU A 60 4.97 -12.97 -4.74
C LEU A 60 3.78 -13.92 -4.91
N ASP A 61 3.32 -14.47 -3.80
CA ASP A 61 2.11 -15.31 -3.70
C ASP A 61 0.92 -14.56 -3.09
N LYS A 62 1.17 -13.35 -2.58
CA LYS A 62 0.16 -12.46 -1.99
C LYS A 62 0.35 -11.03 -2.45
N VAL A 63 -0.76 -10.30 -2.53
CA VAL A 63 -0.78 -8.84 -2.69
C VAL A 63 -1.72 -8.21 -1.68
N PHE A 64 -1.45 -6.95 -1.33
CA PHE A 64 -2.22 -6.22 -0.34
C PHE A 64 -2.73 -4.92 -0.94
N TYR A 65 -4.00 -4.61 -0.68
CA TYR A 65 -4.59 -3.33 -1.05
C TYR A 65 -4.98 -2.54 0.20
N HIS A 66 -4.78 -1.24 0.14
CA HIS A 66 -5.28 -0.35 1.18
C HIS A 66 -6.73 0.04 0.92
N LEU A 67 -7.60 -0.27 1.85
CA LEU A 67 -9.00 0.13 1.87
C LEU A 67 -9.17 1.33 2.81
N TYR A 68 -8.69 2.50 2.39
CA TYR A 68 -8.57 3.69 3.25
C TYR A 68 -9.90 4.10 3.91
N PHE A 69 -11.03 4.00 3.20
CA PHE A 69 -12.32 4.35 3.76
C PHE A 69 -12.76 3.46 4.93
N ASN A 70 -12.22 2.25 5.04
CA ASN A 70 -12.54 1.36 6.15
C ASN A 70 -12.06 1.90 7.51
N ALA A 71 -11.15 2.89 7.51
CA ALA A 71 -10.76 3.59 8.73
C ALA A 71 -11.90 4.41 9.35
N PHE A 72 -12.90 4.79 8.55
CA PHE A 72 -14.03 5.63 8.97
C PHE A 72 -15.26 4.82 9.42
N GLN A 73 -15.03 3.64 9.94
CA GLN A 73 -16.08 2.82 10.54
C GLN A 73 -16.01 2.89 12.07
N PRO A 74 -17.14 2.93 12.77
CA PRO A 74 -17.16 2.79 14.22
C PRO A 74 -16.40 1.55 14.69
N ASN A 75 -15.60 1.70 15.74
CA ASN A 75 -14.69 0.69 16.28
C ASN A 75 -13.52 0.30 15.36
N SER A 76 -13.28 1.01 14.28
CA SER A 76 -12.02 0.90 13.53
C SER A 76 -10.83 1.30 14.41
N MET A 77 -9.62 0.89 14.01
CA MET A 77 -8.40 1.30 14.73
C MET A 77 -8.26 2.83 14.80
N MET A 78 -8.66 3.55 13.75
CA MET A 78 -8.63 5.02 13.71
C MET A 78 -9.62 5.59 14.74
N ASP A 79 -10.84 5.07 14.79
CA ASP A 79 -11.85 5.51 15.76
C ASP A 79 -11.41 5.27 17.19
N VAL A 80 -11.00 4.04 17.51
CA VAL A 80 -10.53 3.68 18.86
C VAL A 80 -9.35 4.55 19.27
N ARG A 81 -8.35 4.70 18.39
CA ARG A 81 -7.19 5.55 18.66
C ARG A 81 -7.59 7.00 18.90
N SER A 82 -8.46 7.57 18.06
CA SER A 82 -8.88 8.98 18.15
C SER A 82 -9.61 9.30 19.45
N ARG A 83 -10.26 8.29 20.06
CA ARG A 83 -10.95 8.45 21.36
C ARG A 83 -10.04 8.22 22.57
N THR A 84 -8.90 7.55 22.40
CA THR A 84 -8.07 7.07 23.53
C THR A 84 -6.73 7.77 23.67
N ILE A 85 -6.24 8.45 22.63
CA ILE A 85 -4.95 9.16 22.71
C ILE A 85 -5.10 10.48 23.48
N ALA A 86 -4.02 10.95 24.12
CA ALA A 86 -4.03 12.13 24.98
C ALA A 86 -4.29 13.45 24.22
N ASP A 87 -3.86 13.54 22.96
CA ASP A 87 -4.04 14.71 22.09
C ASP A 87 -4.64 14.30 20.74
N PRO A 88 -5.96 14.05 20.71
CA PRO A 88 -6.62 13.61 19.50
C PRO A 88 -6.74 14.73 18.46
N ASP A 89 -6.64 14.40 17.17
CA ASP A 89 -6.93 15.34 16.08
C ASP A 89 -8.35 15.91 16.26
N SER A 90 -8.44 17.23 16.45
CA SER A 90 -9.72 17.93 16.68
C SER A 90 -10.75 17.76 15.56
N ARG A 91 -10.31 17.38 14.35
CA ARG A 91 -11.18 17.12 13.20
C ARG A 91 -11.87 15.76 13.27
N VAL A 92 -11.27 14.80 13.98
CA VAL A 92 -11.75 13.43 14.10
C VAL A 92 -12.37 13.19 15.48
N ARG A 93 -11.58 13.24 16.55
CA ARG A 93 -12.00 12.93 17.92
C ARG A 93 -12.88 11.68 17.98
N ASP A 94 -14.11 11.82 18.47
CA ASP A 94 -15.13 10.79 18.60
C ASP A 94 -16.16 10.76 17.46
N ARG A 95 -15.98 11.57 16.42
CA ARG A 95 -16.96 11.71 15.32
C ARG A 95 -17.23 10.39 14.61
N ILE A 96 -16.21 9.55 14.40
CA ILE A 96 -16.36 8.27 13.70
C ILE A 96 -17.29 7.35 14.48
N PHE A 97 -17.20 7.36 15.81
CA PHE A 97 -18.03 6.54 16.68
C PHE A 97 -19.52 6.84 16.55
N TYR A 98 -19.87 8.10 16.30
CA TYR A 98 -21.26 8.56 16.21
C TYR A 98 -21.82 8.62 14.79
N LEU A 99 -21.06 8.14 13.77
CA LEU A 99 -21.57 8.07 12.40
C LEU A 99 -22.79 7.15 12.32
N LYS A 100 -23.79 7.61 11.57
CA LYS A 100 -24.95 6.80 11.22
C LYS A 100 -24.63 5.89 10.04
N ASP A 101 -25.41 4.83 9.84
CA ASP A 101 -25.19 3.83 8.78
C ASP A 101 -25.04 4.44 7.37
N ASN A 102 -25.73 5.55 7.08
CA ASN A 102 -25.63 6.23 5.80
C ASN A 102 -24.46 7.20 5.69
N GLU A 103 -23.72 7.43 6.77
CA GLU A 103 -22.53 8.29 6.84
C GLU A 103 -21.22 7.49 6.91
N ILE A 104 -21.30 6.18 7.15
CA ILE A 104 -20.14 5.31 7.28
C ILE A 104 -19.50 5.10 5.91
N GLY A 105 -18.20 5.44 5.81
CA GLY A 105 -17.38 5.17 4.63
C GLY A 105 -16.69 3.81 4.71
N TYR A 106 -16.88 2.96 3.70
CA TYR A 106 -16.16 1.69 3.59
C TYR A 106 -16.14 1.19 2.14
N HIS A 107 -15.22 0.28 1.86
CA HIS A 107 -15.17 -0.47 0.61
C HIS A 107 -15.82 -1.84 0.77
N LYS A 108 -16.78 -2.13 -0.10
CA LYS A 108 -17.35 -3.47 -0.25
C LYS A 108 -16.80 -4.12 -1.53
N ILE A 109 -15.89 -5.06 -1.38
CA ILE A 109 -15.32 -5.80 -2.50
C ILE A 109 -16.37 -6.77 -3.03
N LYS A 110 -16.79 -6.60 -4.29
CA LYS A 110 -17.80 -7.45 -4.95
C LYS A 110 -17.15 -8.71 -5.54
N SER A 111 -16.01 -8.56 -6.18
CA SER A 111 -15.26 -9.67 -6.76
C SER A 111 -13.80 -9.29 -6.97
N LEU A 112 -12.92 -10.27 -6.99
CA LEU A 112 -11.52 -10.14 -7.35
C LEU A 112 -11.11 -11.34 -8.18
N LYS A 113 -10.32 -11.10 -9.23
CA LYS A 113 -9.88 -12.13 -10.16
C LYS A 113 -8.43 -11.91 -10.55
N GLN A 114 -7.69 -13.00 -10.77
CA GLN A 114 -6.40 -13.00 -11.45
C GLN A 114 -6.56 -13.73 -12.77
N ASN A 115 -6.21 -13.08 -13.89
CA ASN A 115 -6.28 -13.65 -15.23
C ASN A 115 -7.66 -14.26 -15.59
N GLY A 116 -8.75 -13.72 -15.01
CA GLY A 116 -10.12 -14.20 -15.21
C GLY A 116 -10.63 -15.15 -14.13
N GLU A 117 -9.76 -15.80 -13.36
CA GLU A 117 -10.11 -16.74 -12.31
C GLU A 117 -10.33 -16.05 -10.95
N PRO A 118 -11.37 -16.45 -10.19
CA PRO A 118 -11.64 -15.88 -8.88
C PRO A 118 -10.48 -16.08 -7.90
N LEU A 119 -10.22 -15.04 -7.08
CA LEU A 119 -9.23 -15.06 -6.02
C LEU A 119 -9.87 -15.16 -4.65
N THR A 120 -9.16 -15.80 -3.71
CA THR A 120 -9.48 -15.76 -2.29
C THR A 120 -8.88 -14.50 -1.68
N PHE A 121 -9.68 -13.81 -0.88
CA PHE A 121 -9.24 -12.59 -0.19
C PHE A 121 -9.89 -12.47 1.19
N GLU A 122 -9.22 -11.72 2.06
CA GLU A 122 -9.71 -11.37 3.39
C GLU A 122 -9.57 -9.87 3.62
N VAL A 123 -10.55 -9.28 4.32
CA VAL A 123 -10.49 -7.87 4.73
C VAL A 123 -10.17 -7.80 6.22
N VAL A 124 -9.00 -7.27 6.54
CA VAL A 124 -8.54 -7.06 7.92
C VAL A 124 -8.38 -5.56 8.15
N GLY A 125 -9.40 -4.94 8.75
CA GLY A 125 -9.44 -3.49 8.96
C GLY A 125 -9.36 -2.72 7.64
N THR A 126 -8.26 -2.00 7.44
CA THR A 126 -8.00 -1.20 6.23
C THR A 126 -7.16 -1.92 5.18
N ILE A 127 -6.91 -3.21 5.34
CA ILE A 127 -6.12 -4.01 4.43
C ILE A 127 -7.00 -5.09 3.79
N LEU A 128 -6.92 -5.21 2.47
CA LEU A 128 -7.40 -6.35 1.73
C LEU A 128 -6.21 -7.24 1.42
N GLU A 129 -6.15 -8.40 2.06
CA GLU A 129 -5.16 -9.44 1.79
C GLU A 129 -5.68 -10.36 0.69
N VAL A 130 -4.89 -10.57 -0.34
CA VAL A 130 -5.26 -11.37 -1.51
C VAL A 130 -4.22 -12.47 -1.70
N THR A 131 -4.67 -13.72 -1.71
CA THR A 131 -3.85 -14.86 -2.10
C THR A 131 -3.96 -15.05 -3.61
N LEU A 132 -2.82 -15.07 -4.29
CA LEU A 132 -2.75 -15.26 -5.73
C LEU A 132 -2.89 -16.73 -6.10
N ASN A 133 -3.61 -17.02 -7.18
CA ASN A 133 -3.67 -18.36 -7.77
C ASN A 133 -2.37 -18.69 -8.52
N GLU A 134 -1.76 -17.67 -9.12
CA GLU A 134 -0.51 -17.77 -9.85
C GLU A 134 0.50 -16.81 -9.21
N THR A 135 1.62 -17.35 -8.77
CA THR A 135 2.73 -16.58 -8.20
C THR A 135 3.32 -15.63 -9.22
N ILE A 136 3.53 -14.38 -8.85
CA ILE A 136 4.22 -13.40 -9.70
C ILE A 136 5.71 -13.55 -9.49
N MET A 137 6.40 -14.13 -10.46
CA MET A 137 7.84 -14.36 -10.41
C MET A 137 8.64 -13.06 -10.53
N PRO A 138 9.90 -13.01 -10.05
CA PRO A 138 10.79 -11.87 -10.26
C PRO A 138 10.86 -11.45 -11.73
N GLY A 139 10.69 -10.15 -12.00
CA GLY A 139 10.72 -9.59 -13.35
C GLY A 139 9.47 -9.84 -14.21
N SER A 140 8.44 -10.52 -13.67
CA SER A 140 7.17 -10.79 -14.37
C SER A 140 6.00 -9.93 -13.86
N SER A 141 4.87 -10.02 -14.54
CA SER A 141 3.63 -9.32 -14.18
C SER A 141 2.43 -10.24 -14.26
#